data_044bf2092cfc0bb0ef80e0c8698937c5
#
_entry.id   044bf2092cfc0bb0ef80e0c8698937c5
#
_cell.length_a   1.000
_cell.length_b   1.000
_cell.length_c   1.000
_cell.angle_alpha   90.00
_cell.angle_beta   90.00
_cell.angle_gamma   90.00
#
_symmetry.space_group_name_H-M   'P 1'
#
loop_
_entity.id
_entity.type
_entity.pdbx_description
1 polymer ?
#
loop_
_entity_poly.entity_id
_entity_poly.type
_entity_poly.pdbx_seq_one_letter_code
_entity_poly.pdbx_strand_id
1 'polypeptide(L)'
;MPIGSIKHALKTLRQESRSRTPHRVNQWFKWLAPGLSVKRWLLISAGGVVLASLGLAIWIKLTPIFKAIQFIEGVLVVLATIVPSYISGPLVLLCGLLLIFWGQTRTVGSITQVLRSDGDEELIDVLLAHRRLHRGPKIVAIGGGTGLSTLLRGLKTYSANITAIVTVADDGGSSGRLRREIGVLPPGDIRNCLAALADEEKLLTELFQYRFQAGDGLTGHSFGNLFLTAMSEITGDLEQAITASSNVLAVRGKVLPATLSDVRLWAELTDGRRIEGESNITHAGGSIVKIGCTPANPPALPKALQAIQEADYIIIGPGSLYTSVIPNLLVPEIAEAIAQRCRGGKTSPVPCIYVCNIMTQPGETQGYTVSEHIKAIDAACGQKLFSAVLVHKKAFSERSLIRYAQENSHPVFLDREATAQLGRRIVLANVMDEDEHTALVRHNPQRLAGVLLRWYSRA
;
A
#
# COMPACT_ATOMS: atom_id res chain seq x y z
N MET A 1 -31.73 39.09 -31.84
CA MET A 1 -31.16 38.39 -30.64
C MET A 1 -32.01 37.18 -30.36
N PRO A 2 -31.46 35.95 -30.38
CA PRO A 2 -32.29 34.75 -30.33
C PRO A 2 -32.59 34.34 -28.88
N ILE A 3 -33.86 34.08 -28.64
CA ILE A 3 -34.48 33.60 -27.39
C ILE A 3 -33.91 32.27 -26.87
N GLY A 4 -33.02 31.60 -27.61
CA GLY A 4 -32.37 30.33 -27.23
C GLY A 4 -31.35 30.43 -26.14
N SER A 5 -30.65 31.56 -25.98
CA SER A 5 -29.57 31.74 -25.02
C SER A 5 -30.05 31.86 -23.56
N ILE A 6 -31.25 32.41 -23.33
CA ILE A 6 -31.81 32.60 -21.99
C ILE A 6 -32.30 31.24 -21.40
N LYS A 7 -32.84 30.38 -22.26
CA LYS A 7 -33.25 29.01 -21.80
C LYS A 7 -32.08 28.11 -21.41
N HIS A 8 -30.93 28.31 -22.03
CA HIS A 8 -29.72 27.51 -21.69
C HIS A 8 -29.11 27.99 -20.33
N ALA A 9 -29.06 29.31 -20.12
CA ALA A 9 -28.59 29.92 -18.87
C ALA A 9 -29.50 29.59 -17.67
N LEU A 10 -30.82 29.55 -17.88
CA LEU A 10 -31.78 29.14 -16.82
C LEU A 10 -31.73 27.64 -16.52
N LYS A 11 -31.31 26.81 -17.47
CA LYS A 11 -31.15 25.36 -17.27
C LYS A 11 -29.88 25.04 -16.49
N THR A 12 -28.79 25.78 -16.74
CA THR A 12 -27.52 25.67 -15.97
C THR A 12 -27.69 26.19 -14.54
N LEU A 13 -28.34 27.31 -14.32
CA LEU A 13 -28.64 27.84 -12.98
C LEU A 13 -29.58 26.93 -12.17
N ARG A 14 -30.47 26.20 -12.84
CA ARG A 14 -31.39 25.24 -12.19
C ARG A 14 -30.70 23.89 -11.87
N GLN A 15 -29.65 23.55 -12.60
CA GLN A 15 -28.79 22.38 -12.28
C GLN A 15 -27.81 22.68 -11.14
N GLU A 16 -27.24 23.87 -11.07
CA GLU A 16 -26.38 24.28 -9.95
C GLU A 16 -27.13 24.47 -8.62
N SER A 17 -28.42 24.89 -8.64
CA SER A 17 -29.20 25.02 -7.41
C SER A 17 -29.71 23.68 -6.85
N ARG A 18 -29.72 22.62 -7.63
CA ARG A 18 -30.15 21.28 -7.18
C ARG A 18 -29.04 20.46 -6.48
N SER A 19 -27.79 20.89 -6.54
CA SER A 19 -26.65 20.17 -5.96
C SER A 19 -26.23 20.65 -4.54
N ARG A 20 -26.87 21.67 -3.97
CA ARG A 20 -26.40 22.31 -2.72
C ARG A 20 -27.15 21.99 -1.43
N THR A 21 -28.18 21.14 -1.40
CA THR A 21 -29.01 21.04 -0.18
C THR A 21 -29.23 19.68 0.48
N PRO A 22 -28.75 18.51 0.04
CA PRO A 22 -28.85 17.30 0.88
C PRO A 22 -27.55 16.92 1.62
N HIS A 23 -26.40 17.61 1.42
CA HIS A 23 -25.12 17.15 1.97
C HIS A 23 -24.96 17.31 3.50
N ARG A 24 -25.50 18.37 4.12
CA ARG A 24 -25.27 18.64 5.55
C ARG A 24 -25.97 17.68 6.52
N VAL A 25 -27.16 17.22 6.21
CA VAL A 25 -27.92 16.30 7.09
C VAL A 25 -27.30 14.90 7.07
N ASN A 26 -26.75 14.48 5.93
CA ASN A 26 -26.10 13.17 5.79
C ASN A 26 -24.75 13.09 6.53
N GLN A 27 -24.08 14.21 6.79
CA GLN A 27 -22.80 14.28 7.50
C GLN A 27 -22.93 13.87 8.98
N TRP A 28 -24.01 14.27 9.65
CA TRP A 28 -24.25 13.94 11.06
C TRP A 28 -24.50 12.43 11.25
N PHE A 29 -25.21 11.80 10.33
CA PHE A 29 -25.40 10.35 10.36
C PHE A 29 -24.10 9.57 10.16
N LYS A 30 -23.14 10.11 9.42
CA LYS A 30 -21.79 9.50 9.27
C LYS A 30 -21.03 9.43 10.61
N TRP A 31 -21.19 10.41 11.50
CA TRP A 31 -20.63 10.36 12.87
C TRP A 31 -21.29 9.28 13.75
N LEU A 32 -22.50 8.91 13.42
CA LEU A 32 -23.25 7.84 14.08
C LEU A 32 -22.97 6.44 13.49
N ALA A 33 -22.17 6.35 12.41
CA ALA A 33 -21.84 5.08 11.78
C ALA A 33 -21.16 4.10 12.75
N PRO A 34 -21.48 2.81 12.71
CA PRO A 34 -20.82 1.79 13.53
C PRO A 34 -19.34 1.70 13.13
N GLY A 35 -18.43 1.83 14.10
CA GLY A 35 -16.99 1.73 13.88
C GLY A 35 -16.15 2.90 14.40
N LEU A 36 -16.74 4.06 14.64
CA LEU A 36 -16.07 5.18 15.33
C LEU A 36 -16.09 4.93 16.85
N SER A 37 -14.96 4.55 17.44
CA SER A 37 -14.83 4.34 18.89
C SER A 37 -15.06 5.63 19.73
N VAL A 38 -15.26 6.77 19.07
CA VAL A 38 -15.52 8.08 19.68
C VAL A 38 -16.74 8.06 20.61
N LYS A 39 -17.79 7.27 20.29
CA LYS A 39 -19.00 7.16 21.13
C LYS A 39 -18.69 6.63 22.52
N ARG A 40 -17.81 5.62 22.67
CA ARG A 40 -17.46 5.05 23.97
C ARG A 40 -16.74 6.07 24.83
N TRP A 41 -15.83 6.83 24.26
CA TRP A 41 -15.08 7.85 24.95
C TRP A 41 -15.95 9.06 25.32
N LEU A 42 -16.90 9.46 24.47
CA LEU A 42 -17.89 10.50 24.79
C LEU A 42 -18.80 10.06 25.94
N LEU A 43 -19.26 8.83 25.98
CA LEU A 43 -20.06 8.29 27.08
C LEU A 43 -19.27 8.23 28.38
N ILE A 44 -18.01 7.79 28.33
CA ILE A 44 -17.11 7.78 29.51
C ILE A 44 -16.85 9.20 30.01
N SER A 45 -16.61 10.15 29.09
CA SER A 45 -16.42 11.56 29.44
C SER A 45 -17.67 12.15 30.06
N ALA A 46 -18.84 11.91 29.50
CA ALA A 46 -20.13 12.36 30.08
C ALA A 46 -20.35 11.76 31.45
N GLY A 47 -20.08 10.47 31.64
CA GLY A 47 -20.13 9.80 32.95
C GLY A 47 -19.13 10.43 33.95
N GLY A 48 -17.93 10.75 33.52
CA GLY A 48 -16.92 11.45 34.32
C GLY A 48 -17.38 12.84 34.77
N VAL A 49 -18.01 13.61 33.87
CA VAL A 49 -18.56 14.92 34.20
C VAL A 49 -19.67 14.81 35.26
N VAL A 50 -20.57 13.83 35.10
CA VAL A 50 -21.63 13.56 36.09
C VAL A 50 -21.05 13.17 37.45
N LEU A 51 -20.07 12.26 37.49
CA LEU A 51 -19.39 11.84 38.74
C LEU A 51 -18.61 13.00 39.39
N ALA A 52 -17.91 13.83 38.61
CA ALA A 52 -17.22 15.00 39.11
C ALA A 52 -18.19 16.03 39.69
N SER A 53 -19.34 16.24 39.01
CA SER A 53 -20.39 17.15 39.51
C SER A 53 -21.01 16.64 40.78
N LEU A 54 -21.28 15.34 40.91
CA LEU A 54 -21.76 14.70 42.15
C LEU A 54 -20.72 14.79 43.26
N GLY A 55 -19.46 14.52 42.98
CA GLY A 55 -18.36 14.66 43.96
C GLY A 55 -18.21 16.08 44.49
N LEU A 56 -18.28 17.08 43.60
CA LEU A 56 -18.28 18.48 43.92
C LEU A 56 -19.50 18.86 44.79
N ALA A 57 -20.69 18.37 44.42
CA ALA A 57 -21.92 18.58 45.18
C ALA A 57 -21.85 18.03 46.61
N ILE A 58 -21.27 16.85 46.81
CA ILE A 58 -21.05 16.22 48.12
C ILE A 58 -20.03 17.04 48.93
N TRP A 59 -18.92 17.44 48.28
CA TRP A 59 -17.85 18.20 48.97
C TRP A 59 -18.31 19.57 49.49
N ILE A 60 -19.11 20.29 48.70
CA ILE A 60 -19.63 21.64 49.04
C ILE A 60 -20.87 21.56 49.95
N LYS A 61 -21.26 20.33 50.40
CA LYS A 61 -22.48 20.10 51.21
C LYS A 61 -23.77 20.67 50.59
N LEU A 62 -23.82 20.72 49.23
CA LEU A 62 -24.97 21.17 48.43
C LEU A 62 -25.49 22.61 48.67
N THR A 63 -24.93 23.36 49.62
CA THR A 63 -25.44 24.69 49.99
C THR A 63 -25.40 25.73 48.86
N PRO A 64 -24.38 25.87 48.02
CA PRO A 64 -24.43 26.79 46.87
C PRO A 64 -25.33 26.30 45.76
N ILE A 65 -25.44 24.99 45.59
CA ILE A 65 -26.33 24.38 44.60
C ILE A 65 -27.79 24.59 45.00
N PHE A 66 -28.13 24.45 46.29
CA PHE A 66 -29.48 24.75 46.78
C PHE A 66 -29.86 26.22 46.57
N LYS A 67 -28.96 27.15 46.80
CA LYS A 67 -29.19 28.59 46.51
C LYS A 67 -29.37 28.87 45.00
N ALA A 68 -28.58 28.20 44.16
CA ALA A 68 -28.71 28.31 42.70
C ALA A 68 -30.03 27.70 42.19
N ILE A 69 -30.44 26.55 42.75
CA ILE A 69 -31.73 25.92 42.44
C ILE A 69 -32.89 26.82 42.89
N GLN A 70 -32.86 27.42 44.10
CA GLN A 70 -33.89 28.36 44.55
C GLN A 70 -33.97 29.62 43.64
N PHE A 71 -32.81 30.11 43.20
CA PHE A 71 -32.80 31.23 42.26
C PHE A 71 -33.43 30.85 40.90
N ILE A 72 -33.06 29.69 40.37
CA ILE A 72 -33.62 29.14 39.10
C ILE A 72 -35.12 28.88 39.28
N GLU A 73 -35.52 28.28 40.38
CA GLU A 73 -36.92 28.04 40.71
C GLU A 73 -37.71 29.34 40.75
N GLY A 74 -37.20 30.40 41.37
CA GLY A 74 -37.79 31.75 41.37
C GLY A 74 -37.96 32.31 39.95
N VAL A 75 -36.95 32.17 39.11
CA VAL A 75 -36.99 32.59 37.68
C VAL A 75 -38.01 31.75 36.91
N LEU A 76 -38.06 30.43 37.14
CA LEU A 76 -39.01 29.53 36.44
C LEU A 76 -40.45 29.79 36.85
N VAL A 77 -40.73 30.11 38.14
CA VAL A 77 -42.03 30.45 38.64
C VAL A 77 -42.51 31.78 37.99
N VAL A 78 -41.66 32.78 37.91
CA VAL A 78 -41.98 34.05 37.21
C VAL A 78 -42.22 33.82 35.71
N LEU A 79 -41.42 33.01 35.06
CA LEU A 79 -41.63 32.64 33.67
C LEU A 79 -42.94 31.87 33.46
N ALA A 80 -43.27 30.92 34.38
CA ALA A 80 -44.51 30.15 34.29
C ALA A 80 -45.79 30.94 34.56
N THR A 81 -45.69 32.08 35.28
CA THR A 81 -46.80 32.99 35.45
C THR A 81 -47.09 33.86 34.20
N ILE A 82 -46.08 34.08 33.37
CA ILE A 82 -46.20 34.85 32.15
C ILE A 82 -46.57 33.95 30.95
N VAL A 83 -45.99 32.74 30.88
CA VAL A 83 -46.24 31.78 29.77
C VAL A 83 -46.61 30.41 30.34
N PRO A 84 -47.72 29.79 29.90
CA PRO A 84 -48.13 28.50 30.39
C PRO A 84 -47.00 27.45 30.25
N SER A 85 -46.83 26.60 31.28
CA SER A 85 -45.69 25.63 31.40
C SER A 85 -45.64 24.63 30.25
N TYR A 86 -46.81 24.30 29.65
CA TYR A 86 -46.87 23.41 28.49
C TYR A 86 -46.28 24.01 27.20
N ILE A 87 -46.05 25.34 27.15
CA ILE A 87 -45.39 26.04 26.02
C ILE A 87 -43.95 26.36 26.41
N SER A 88 -43.69 26.91 27.60
CA SER A 88 -42.38 27.36 28.02
C SER A 88 -41.41 26.20 28.21
N GLY A 89 -41.81 25.06 28.75
CA GLY A 89 -41.00 23.89 28.94
C GLY A 89 -40.40 23.32 27.65
N PRO A 90 -41.24 22.95 26.67
CA PRO A 90 -40.73 22.51 25.36
C PRO A 90 -39.86 23.51 24.63
N LEU A 91 -40.16 24.83 24.76
CA LEU A 91 -39.40 25.88 24.10
C LEU A 91 -38.01 26.07 24.68
N VAL A 92 -37.85 26.03 26.01
CA VAL A 92 -36.55 26.07 26.69
C VAL A 92 -35.74 24.81 26.39
N LEU A 93 -36.40 23.65 26.39
CA LEU A 93 -35.76 22.39 26.01
C LEU A 93 -35.22 22.45 24.57
N LEU A 94 -36.03 22.95 23.64
CA LEU A 94 -35.65 23.10 22.24
C LEU A 94 -34.47 24.06 22.09
N CYS A 95 -34.49 25.20 22.77
CA CYS A 95 -33.37 26.16 22.79
C CYS A 95 -32.09 25.54 23.35
N GLY A 96 -32.19 24.79 24.43
CA GLY A 96 -31.05 24.06 25.01
C GLY A 96 -30.45 23.05 24.05
N LEU A 97 -31.28 22.25 23.39
CA LEU A 97 -30.84 21.29 22.38
C LEU A 97 -30.21 21.99 21.17
N LEU A 98 -30.76 23.13 20.72
CA LEU A 98 -30.19 23.91 19.63
C LEU A 98 -28.83 24.52 20.00
N LEU A 99 -28.64 24.99 21.23
CA LEU A 99 -27.37 25.52 21.71
C LEU A 99 -26.31 24.41 21.81
N ILE A 100 -26.66 23.25 22.34
CA ILE A 100 -25.77 22.08 22.36
C ILE A 100 -25.35 21.71 20.93
N PHE A 101 -26.32 21.62 20.05
CA PHE A 101 -26.08 21.31 18.64
C PHE A 101 -25.16 22.34 17.97
N TRP A 102 -25.43 23.63 18.18
CA TRP A 102 -24.63 24.71 17.61
C TRP A 102 -23.21 24.77 18.19
N GLY A 103 -23.05 24.58 19.50
CA GLY A 103 -21.74 24.48 20.14
C GLY A 103 -20.91 23.31 19.64
N GLN A 104 -21.52 22.13 19.52
CA GLN A 104 -20.87 20.94 18.96
C GLN A 104 -20.43 21.14 17.50
N THR A 105 -21.31 21.75 16.67
CA THR A 105 -20.96 22.02 15.26
C THR A 105 -19.83 23.03 15.11
N ARG A 106 -19.77 24.04 15.98
CA ARG A 106 -18.68 25.03 16.00
C ARG A 106 -17.36 24.42 16.46
N THR A 107 -17.39 23.60 17.50
CA THR A 107 -16.18 22.94 18.01
C THR A 107 -15.61 21.96 16.98
N VAL A 108 -16.46 21.12 16.38
CA VAL A 108 -16.02 20.22 15.30
C VAL A 108 -15.52 21.01 14.10
N GLY A 109 -16.20 22.11 13.72
CA GLY A 109 -15.80 22.97 12.63
C GLY A 109 -14.44 23.64 12.85
N SER A 110 -14.15 24.09 14.07
CA SER A 110 -12.87 24.69 14.43
C SER A 110 -11.72 23.66 14.38
N ILE A 111 -11.94 22.45 14.87
CA ILE A 111 -10.93 21.36 14.82
C ILE A 111 -10.69 20.94 13.37
N THR A 112 -11.76 20.83 12.55
CA THR A 112 -11.65 20.48 11.14
C THR A 112 -10.92 21.54 10.34
N GLN A 113 -11.08 22.82 10.66
CA GLN A 113 -10.42 23.93 9.95
C GLN A 113 -8.90 23.94 10.18
N VAL A 114 -8.44 23.56 11.38
CA VAL A 114 -7.00 23.44 11.71
C VAL A 114 -6.37 22.21 11.06
N LEU A 115 -7.14 21.13 10.90
CA LEU A 115 -6.67 19.87 10.30
C LEU A 115 -6.85 19.82 8.77
N ARG A 116 -7.46 20.85 8.18
CA ARG A 116 -7.61 20.97 6.73
C ARG A 116 -6.29 21.41 6.12
N SER A 117 -5.45 20.46 5.74
CA SER A 117 -4.45 20.72 4.71
C SER A 117 -5.15 20.64 3.35
N ASP A 118 -5.00 21.63 2.52
CA ASP A 118 -5.38 21.95 1.14
C ASP A 118 -6.13 20.92 0.24
N GLY A 119 -6.96 20.02 0.79
CA GLY A 119 -7.75 19.07 0.00
C GLY A 119 -9.25 19.21 0.29
N ASP A 120 -10.09 19.14 -0.76
CA ASP A 120 -11.57 19.16 -0.70
C ASP A 120 -12.20 17.94 0.00
N GLU A 121 -11.40 17.00 0.54
CA GLU A 121 -11.89 15.79 1.19
C GLU A 121 -12.41 16.05 2.60
N GLU A 122 -13.61 15.53 2.89
CA GLU A 122 -14.18 15.63 4.23
C GLU A 122 -13.34 14.84 5.24
N LEU A 123 -12.93 15.44 6.37
CA LEU A 123 -12.13 14.79 7.43
C LEU A 123 -12.70 13.43 7.85
N ILE A 124 -14.03 13.28 7.84
CA ILE A 124 -14.70 12.02 8.19
C ILE A 124 -14.39 10.94 7.16
N ASP A 125 -14.40 11.28 5.88
CA ASP A 125 -14.11 10.31 4.82
C ASP A 125 -12.63 9.91 4.86
N VAL A 126 -11.73 10.84 5.14
CA VAL A 126 -10.30 10.56 5.38
C VAL A 126 -10.10 9.63 6.59
N LEU A 127 -10.76 9.91 7.73
CA LEU A 127 -10.70 9.07 8.93
C LEU A 127 -11.29 7.68 8.72
N LEU A 128 -12.40 7.58 7.98
CA LEU A 128 -13.02 6.30 7.66
C LEU A 128 -12.15 5.49 6.69
N ALA A 129 -11.58 6.13 5.66
CA ALA A 129 -10.64 5.52 4.74
C ALA A 129 -9.40 5.02 5.47
N HIS A 130 -8.77 5.86 6.31
CA HIS A 130 -7.61 5.49 7.12
C HIS A 130 -7.90 4.27 8.01
N ARG A 131 -9.03 4.26 8.74
CA ARG A 131 -9.42 3.10 9.56
C ARG A 131 -9.71 1.85 8.76
N ARG A 132 -10.36 1.99 7.59
CA ARG A 132 -10.61 0.87 6.69
C ARG A 132 -9.31 0.23 6.22
N LEU A 133 -8.34 1.04 5.80
CA LEU A 133 -7.04 0.57 5.33
C LEU A 133 -6.23 -0.12 6.45
N HIS A 134 -6.24 0.42 7.67
CA HIS A 134 -5.56 -0.20 8.83
C HIS A 134 -6.23 -1.50 9.34
N ARG A 135 -7.48 -1.76 8.96
CA ARG A 135 -8.16 -3.04 9.21
C ARG A 135 -8.01 -4.04 8.08
N GLY A 136 -7.36 -3.64 6.99
CA GLY A 136 -7.05 -4.53 5.87
C GLY A 136 -6.12 -5.67 6.29
N PRO A 137 -6.05 -6.75 5.47
CA PRO A 137 -5.19 -7.90 5.75
C PRO A 137 -3.72 -7.49 5.79
N LYS A 138 -2.91 -8.20 6.58
CA LYS A 138 -1.46 -8.11 6.58
C LYS A 138 -0.91 -8.83 5.35
N ILE A 139 -0.48 -8.06 4.36
CA ILE A 139 -0.02 -8.57 3.07
C ILE A 139 1.50 -8.49 3.02
N VAL A 140 2.16 -9.61 2.75
CA VAL A 140 3.57 -9.64 2.42
C VAL A 140 3.72 -9.82 0.91
N ALA A 141 4.40 -8.87 0.25
CA ALA A 141 4.72 -8.91 -1.17
C ALA A 141 6.24 -9.02 -1.36
N ILE A 142 6.69 -10.02 -2.11
CA ILE A 142 8.11 -10.40 -2.23
C ILE A 142 8.56 -10.23 -3.66
N GLY A 143 9.65 -9.49 -3.90
CA GLY A 143 10.16 -9.28 -5.24
C GLY A 143 11.15 -8.11 -5.34
N GLY A 144 11.11 -7.39 -6.44
CA GLY A 144 11.96 -6.21 -6.71
C GLY A 144 11.49 -5.46 -7.94
N GLY A 145 12.22 -4.42 -8.28
CA GLY A 145 12.06 -3.66 -9.51
C GLY A 145 10.70 -3.00 -9.71
N THR A 146 10.39 -2.74 -10.98
CA THR A 146 9.16 -2.09 -11.40
C THR A 146 7.93 -2.99 -11.26
N GLY A 147 8.11 -4.31 -11.27
CA GLY A 147 7.02 -5.27 -11.12
C GLY A 147 6.39 -5.17 -9.74
N LEU A 148 7.20 -5.30 -8.69
CA LEU A 148 6.74 -5.21 -7.32
C LEU A 148 6.15 -3.81 -7.02
N SER A 149 6.81 -2.73 -7.44
CA SER A 149 6.29 -1.38 -7.23
C SER A 149 4.93 -1.16 -7.90
N THR A 150 4.68 -1.76 -9.05
CA THR A 150 3.35 -1.74 -9.71
C THR A 150 2.28 -2.45 -8.87
N LEU A 151 2.59 -3.60 -8.28
CA LEU A 151 1.70 -4.30 -7.37
C LEU A 151 1.39 -3.45 -6.13
N LEU A 152 2.41 -2.87 -5.51
CA LEU A 152 2.28 -2.05 -4.30
C LEU A 152 1.38 -0.83 -4.50
N ARG A 153 1.48 -0.16 -5.66
CA ARG A 153 0.55 0.93 -6.05
C ARG A 153 -0.91 0.51 -6.02
N GLY A 154 -1.20 -0.70 -6.45
CA GLY A 154 -2.55 -1.24 -6.40
C GLY A 154 -2.98 -1.62 -4.99
N LEU A 155 -2.13 -2.31 -4.23
CA LEU A 155 -2.45 -2.83 -2.91
C LEU A 155 -2.68 -1.73 -1.87
N LYS A 156 -1.94 -0.60 -1.93
CA LYS A 156 -2.07 0.51 -0.96
C LYS A 156 -3.47 1.14 -0.90
N THR A 157 -4.30 0.94 -1.93
CA THR A 157 -5.70 1.40 -1.95
C THR A 157 -6.64 0.51 -1.14
N TYR A 158 -6.20 -0.68 -0.74
CA TYR A 158 -7.00 -1.69 -0.03
C TYR A 158 -6.53 -1.98 1.40
N SER A 159 -5.23 -1.89 1.66
CA SER A 159 -4.66 -2.12 2.98
C SER A 159 -3.50 -1.17 3.24
N ALA A 160 -3.36 -0.71 4.49
CA ALA A 160 -2.17 -0.05 5.00
C ALA A 160 -1.17 -1.06 5.62
N ASN A 161 -1.59 -2.32 5.82
CA ASN A 161 -0.78 -3.37 6.44
C ASN A 161 0.02 -4.16 5.39
N ILE A 162 0.74 -3.45 4.53
CA ILE A 162 1.55 -4.04 3.47
C ILE A 162 3.01 -4.04 3.90
N THR A 163 3.68 -5.19 3.75
CA THR A 163 5.14 -5.28 3.88
C THR A 163 5.72 -5.78 2.55
N ALA A 164 6.55 -4.96 1.92
CA ALA A 164 7.33 -5.34 0.76
C ALA A 164 8.68 -5.89 1.22
N ILE A 165 9.02 -7.13 0.84
CA ILE A 165 10.35 -7.72 1.03
C ILE A 165 11.07 -7.63 -0.30
N VAL A 166 12.22 -6.96 -0.30
CA VAL A 166 12.88 -6.48 -1.52
C VAL A 166 14.32 -6.99 -1.58
N THR A 167 14.73 -7.41 -2.78
CA THR A 167 16.12 -7.83 -3.01
C THR A 167 17.11 -6.67 -2.90
N VAL A 168 18.32 -6.99 -2.48
CA VAL A 168 19.49 -6.08 -2.43
C VAL A 168 20.63 -6.58 -3.35
N ALA A 169 20.26 -7.28 -4.44
CA ALA A 169 21.24 -7.87 -5.34
C ALA A 169 21.56 -7.01 -6.58
N ASP A 170 20.86 -5.87 -6.78
CA ASP A 170 21.05 -4.95 -7.92
C ASP A 170 22.51 -4.42 -7.96
N ASP A 171 23.18 -4.58 -9.09
CA ASP A 171 24.53 -4.08 -9.33
C ASP A 171 24.61 -3.17 -10.56
N GLY A 172 23.45 -2.81 -11.11
CA GLY A 172 23.32 -1.99 -12.31
C GLY A 172 23.29 -0.49 -12.05
N GLY A 173 23.58 0.27 -13.07
CA GLY A 173 23.40 1.72 -13.16
C GLY A 173 23.90 2.50 -11.93
N SER A 174 23.04 3.35 -11.37
CA SER A 174 23.32 4.19 -10.20
C SER A 174 23.54 3.37 -8.92
N SER A 175 22.75 2.31 -8.70
CA SER A 175 22.87 1.44 -7.53
C SER A 175 24.22 0.74 -7.49
N GLY A 176 24.62 0.15 -8.63
CA GLY A 176 25.90 -0.56 -8.72
C GLY A 176 27.11 0.37 -8.58
N ARG A 177 27.03 1.64 -9.04
CA ARG A 177 28.10 2.61 -8.80
C ARG A 177 28.24 2.93 -7.31
N LEU A 178 27.15 3.28 -6.64
CA LEU A 178 27.15 3.58 -5.19
C LEU A 178 27.66 2.40 -4.37
N ARG A 179 27.24 1.17 -4.73
CA ARG A 179 27.76 -0.05 -4.11
C ARG A 179 29.26 -0.20 -4.25
N ARG A 180 29.84 0.06 -5.44
CA ARG A 180 31.30 -0.05 -5.69
C ARG A 180 32.10 1.08 -5.06
N GLU A 181 31.59 2.31 -5.11
CA GLU A 181 32.33 3.49 -4.71
C GLU A 181 32.25 3.78 -3.21
N ILE A 182 31.09 3.51 -2.59
CA ILE A 182 30.81 3.85 -1.19
C ILE A 182 30.63 2.58 -0.33
N GLY A 183 30.37 1.41 -0.94
CA GLY A 183 30.15 0.16 -0.20
C GLY A 183 28.76 0.00 0.38
N VAL A 184 27.78 0.83 -0.03
CA VAL A 184 26.40 0.74 0.45
C VAL A 184 25.63 -0.36 -0.28
N LEU A 185 24.63 -0.93 0.38
CA LEU A 185 23.69 -1.84 -0.27
C LEU A 185 22.89 -1.12 -1.35
N PRO A 186 22.60 -1.78 -2.49
CA PRO A 186 21.95 -1.13 -3.63
C PRO A 186 20.52 -0.65 -3.30
N PRO A 187 20.24 0.65 -3.37
CA PRO A 187 18.97 1.20 -2.94
C PRO A 187 17.88 1.21 -4.02
N GLY A 188 18.17 0.81 -5.27
CA GLY A 188 17.32 1.01 -6.44
C GLY A 188 15.91 0.44 -6.29
N ASP A 189 15.80 -0.81 -5.91
CA ASP A 189 14.51 -1.51 -5.75
C ASP A 189 13.75 -1.02 -4.52
N ILE A 190 14.47 -0.78 -3.42
CA ILE A 190 13.91 -0.19 -2.20
C ILE A 190 13.31 1.19 -2.50
N ARG A 191 14.04 2.04 -3.21
CA ARG A 191 13.58 3.34 -3.68
C ARG A 191 12.26 3.25 -4.47
N ASN A 192 12.17 2.33 -5.42
CA ASN A 192 10.98 2.13 -6.24
C ASN A 192 9.78 1.71 -5.39
N CYS A 193 9.98 0.87 -4.39
CA CYS A 193 8.92 0.42 -3.47
C CYS A 193 8.48 1.54 -2.52
N LEU A 194 9.40 2.34 -1.97
CA LEU A 194 9.08 3.49 -1.14
C LEU A 194 8.24 4.52 -1.91
N ALA A 195 8.65 4.89 -3.13
CA ALA A 195 7.89 5.79 -3.98
C ALA A 195 6.49 5.25 -4.30
N ALA A 196 6.36 3.95 -4.57
CA ALA A 196 5.07 3.32 -4.87
C ALA A 196 4.10 3.32 -3.70
N LEU A 197 4.59 3.24 -2.47
CA LEU A 197 3.80 3.23 -1.23
C LEU A 197 3.59 4.61 -0.63
N ALA A 198 4.25 5.66 -1.11
CA ALA A 198 4.09 7.01 -0.63
C ALA A 198 2.69 7.58 -0.94
N ASP A 199 2.20 8.49 -0.10
CA ASP A 199 0.92 9.17 -0.30
C ASP A 199 0.96 10.08 -1.53
N GLU A 200 1.94 10.97 -1.60
CA GLU A 200 2.22 11.87 -2.73
C GLU A 200 3.04 11.16 -3.83
N GLU A 201 2.48 10.05 -4.36
CA GLU A 201 3.21 9.15 -5.24
C GLU A 201 3.77 9.84 -6.49
N LYS A 202 2.98 10.70 -7.15
CA LYS A 202 3.37 11.29 -8.43
C LYS A 202 4.63 12.15 -8.29
N LEU A 203 4.59 13.11 -7.36
CA LEU A 203 5.71 14.02 -7.11
C LEU A 203 6.95 13.26 -6.61
N LEU A 204 6.76 12.32 -5.68
CA LEU A 204 7.86 11.53 -5.15
C LEU A 204 8.45 10.59 -6.19
N THR A 205 7.63 10.00 -7.06
CA THR A 205 8.14 9.18 -8.16
C THR A 205 8.98 10.01 -9.11
N GLU A 206 8.51 11.19 -9.50
CA GLU A 206 9.28 12.10 -10.36
C GLU A 206 10.61 12.51 -9.70
N LEU A 207 10.58 12.90 -8.42
CA LEU A 207 11.77 13.29 -7.65
C LEU A 207 12.76 12.12 -7.50
N PHE A 208 12.28 10.95 -7.08
CA PHE A 208 13.14 9.79 -6.83
C PHE A 208 13.70 9.16 -8.10
N GLN A 209 13.00 9.30 -9.23
CA GLN A 209 13.49 8.85 -10.54
C GLN A 209 14.30 9.91 -11.27
N TYR A 210 14.33 11.15 -10.77
CA TYR A 210 15.13 12.18 -11.36
C TYR A 210 16.60 11.75 -11.47
N ARG A 211 17.19 11.85 -12.67
CA ARG A 211 18.59 11.53 -12.92
C ARG A 211 19.34 12.81 -13.25
N PHE A 212 20.43 13.01 -12.57
CA PHE A 212 21.32 14.11 -12.84
C PHE A 212 21.93 13.97 -14.24
N GLN A 213 21.71 14.98 -15.07
CA GLN A 213 22.20 15.00 -16.45
C GLN A 213 23.61 15.61 -16.56
N ALA A 214 24.04 16.34 -15.54
CA ALA A 214 25.32 17.03 -15.47
C ALA A 214 25.82 17.03 -14.03
N GLY A 215 27.10 17.45 -13.86
CA GLY A 215 27.77 17.47 -12.58
C GLY A 215 28.78 16.33 -12.46
N ASP A 216 30.03 16.69 -12.12
CA ASP A 216 31.09 15.71 -11.91
C ASP A 216 30.77 14.82 -10.73
N GLY A 217 30.82 13.51 -10.89
CA GLY A 217 30.39 12.52 -9.90
C GLY A 217 28.85 12.32 -9.76
N LEU A 218 28.01 13.28 -10.21
CA LEU A 218 26.55 13.17 -10.09
C LEU A 218 25.87 12.58 -11.32
N THR A 219 26.44 12.81 -12.50
CA THR A 219 25.85 12.42 -13.79
C THR A 219 25.42 10.96 -13.80
N GLY A 220 24.13 10.71 -14.13
CA GLY A 220 23.52 9.38 -14.21
C GLY A 220 23.08 8.78 -12.86
N HIS A 221 23.40 9.39 -11.71
CA HIS A 221 22.81 9.01 -10.44
C HIS A 221 21.35 9.45 -10.36
N SER A 222 20.49 8.63 -9.75
CA SER A 222 19.15 9.07 -9.40
C SER A 222 19.17 9.77 -8.04
N PHE A 223 18.36 10.83 -7.90
CA PHE A 223 18.21 11.53 -6.62
C PHE A 223 17.82 10.57 -5.49
N GLY A 224 16.84 9.69 -5.73
CA GLY A 224 16.38 8.78 -4.69
C GLY A 224 17.43 7.78 -4.21
N ASN A 225 18.37 7.35 -5.08
CA ASN A 225 19.47 6.51 -4.64
C ASN A 225 20.47 7.30 -3.77
N LEU A 226 20.79 8.53 -4.15
CA LEU A 226 21.64 9.41 -3.34
C LEU A 226 20.99 9.74 -1.99
N PHE A 227 19.67 10.00 -1.98
CA PHE A 227 18.92 10.25 -0.77
C PHE A 227 19.00 9.06 0.21
N LEU A 228 18.74 7.83 -0.27
CA LEU A 228 18.80 6.63 0.57
C LEU A 228 20.23 6.32 1.04
N THR A 229 21.23 6.59 0.21
CA THR A 229 22.64 6.48 0.60
C THR A 229 22.97 7.45 1.73
N ALA A 230 22.61 8.73 1.58
CA ALA A 230 22.82 9.73 2.63
C ALA A 230 22.06 9.37 3.93
N MET A 231 20.83 8.88 3.81
CA MET A 231 20.07 8.40 4.97
C MET A 231 20.75 7.22 5.65
N SER A 232 21.38 6.29 4.89
CA SER A 232 22.11 5.15 5.46
C SER A 232 23.35 5.61 6.23
N GLU A 233 24.08 6.60 5.72
CA GLU A 233 25.21 7.23 6.41
C GLU A 233 24.79 7.92 7.72
N ILE A 234 23.68 8.65 7.69
CA ILE A 234 23.16 9.38 8.87
C ILE A 234 22.67 8.42 9.94
N THR A 235 21.98 7.34 9.56
CA THR A 235 21.33 6.42 10.51
C THR A 235 22.19 5.22 10.90
N GLY A 236 23.27 4.98 10.19
CA GLY A 236 24.25 3.93 10.47
C GLY A 236 24.01 2.62 9.76
N ASP A 237 22.76 2.32 9.33
CA ASP A 237 22.44 1.14 8.54
C ASP A 237 21.25 1.34 7.59
N LEU A 238 21.13 0.46 6.59
CA LEU A 238 20.07 0.54 5.58
C LEU A 238 18.67 0.35 6.15
N GLU A 239 18.48 -0.50 7.15
CA GLU A 239 17.16 -0.75 7.76
C GLU A 239 16.61 0.49 8.45
N GLN A 240 17.46 1.18 9.23
CA GLN A 240 17.11 2.43 9.88
C GLN A 240 16.90 3.53 8.84
N ALA A 241 17.74 3.59 7.79
CA ALA A 241 17.58 4.51 6.68
C ALA A 241 16.21 4.38 6.00
N ILE A 242 15.79 3.15 5.69
CA ILE A 242 14.47 2.87 5.09
C ILE A 242 13.35 3.31 6.03
N THR A 243 13.47 3.01 7.32
CA THR A 243 12.46 3.39 8.32
C THR A 243 12.33 4.91 8.44
N ALA A 244 13.44 5.62 8.55
CA ALA A 244 13.47 7.07 8.61
C ALA A 244 12.93 7.70 7.32
N SER A 245 13.35 7.19 6.16
CA SER A 245 12.85 7.61 4.85
C SER A 245 11.35 7.39 4.71
N SER A 246 10.82 6.27 5.19
CA SER A 246 9.39 5.97 5.18
C SER A 246 8.58 7.01 5.95
N ASN A 247 9.11 7.49 7.08
CA ASN A 247 8.46 8.54 7.88
C ASN A 247 8.48 9.90 7.15
N VAL A 248 9.63 10.27 6.55
CA VAL A 248 9.78 11.53 5.80
C VAL A 248 8.84 11.56 4.58
N LEU A 249 8.67 10.42 3.94
CA LEU A 249 7.92 10.27 2.68
C LEU A 249 6.44 9.90 2.89
N ALA A 250 5.97 9.83 4.13
CA ALA A 250 4.61 9.40 4.48
C ALA A 250 4.20 8.08 3.77
N VAL A 251 5.05 7.06 3.85
CA VAL A 251 4.87 5.77 3.18
C VAL A 251 3.79 4.95 3.89
N ARG A 252 2.82 4.43 3.15
CA ARG A 252 1.79 3.51 3.66
C ARG A 252 2.28 2.07 3.60
N GLY A 253 2.60 1.48 4.74
CA GLY A 253 3.15 0.12 4.84
C GLY A 253 4.62 0.13 5.21
N LYS A 254 5.31 -0.97 4.90
CA LYS A 254 6.73 -1.16 5.24
C LYS A 254 7.49 -1.68 4.02
N VAL A 255 8.72 -1.23 3.86
CA VAL A 255 9.67 -1.79 2.89
C VAL A 255 10.85 -2.34 3.68
N LEU A 256 11.18 -3.60 3.47
CA LEU A 256 12.23 -4.31 4.18
C LEU A 256 13.15 -4.99 3.16
N PRO A 257 14.48 -4.92 3.30
CA PRO A 257 15.39 -5.74 2.52
C PRO A 257 15.26 -7.21 2.95
N ALA A 258 15.46 -8.13 2.02
CA ALA A 258 15.49 -9.56 2.33
C ALA A 258 16.62 -9.94 3.30
N THR A 259 17.76 -9.27 3.14
CA THR A 259 18.98 -9.41 3.95
C THR A 259 19.72 -8.08 4.00
N LEU A 260 20.55 -7.89 5.00
CA LEU A 260 21.53 -6.78 5.06
C LEU A 260 22.92 -7.19 4.60
N SER A 261 23.11 -8.43 4.14
CA SER A 261 24.37 -8.89 3.57
C SER A 261 24.58 -8.31 2.16
N ASP A 262 25.83 -8.06 1.81
CA ASP A 262 26.24 -7.68 0.45
C ASP A 262 26.17 -8.91 -0.48
N VAL A 263 24.99 -9.15 -1.05
CA VAL A 263 24.72 -10.32 -1.90
C VAL A 263 25.08 -10.04 -3.35
N ARG A 264 25.83 -10.93 -3.98
CA ARG A 264 26.11 -10.93 -5.42
C ARG A 264 25.50 -12.17 -6.07
N LEU A 265 24.74 -11.96 -7.14
CA LEU A 265 24.15 -13.06 -7.91
C LEU A 265 25.19 -13.69 -8.86
N TRP A 266 25.03 -14.99 -9.06
CA TRP A 266 25.70 -15.70 -10.14
C TRP A 266 24.71 -16.68 -10.79
N ALA A 267 24.89 -16.92 -12.09
CA ALA A 267 24.10 -17.89 -12.85
C ALA A 267 25.03 -18.84 -13.63
N GLU A 268 24.63 -20.10 -13.72
CA GLU A 268 25.21 -21.09 -14.62
C GLU A 268 24.30 -21.24 -15.84
N LEU A 269 24.85 -21.10 -17.02
CA LEU A 269 24.13 -21.19 -18.27
C LEU A 269 24.24 -22.60 -18.88
N THR A 270 23.34 -22.93 -19.82
CA THR A 270 23.32 -24.21 -20.53
C THR A 270 24.60 -24.53 -21.28
N ASP A 271 25.37 -23.53 -21.67
CA ASP A 271 26.66 -23.67 -22.34
C ASP A 271 27.85 -23.84 -21.36
N GLY A 272 27.56 -23.96 -20.06
CA GLY A 272 28.56 -24.15 -19.02
C GLY A 272 29.24 -22.88 -18.51
N ARG A 273 28.91 -21.70 -19.07
CA ARG A 273 29.43 -20.43 -18.55
C ARG A 273 28.83 -20.12 -17.19
N ARG A 274 29.67 -19.64 -16.26
CA ARG A 274 29.24 -19.03 -15.01
C ARG A 274 29.38 -17.52 -15.11
N ILE A 275 28.27 -16.83 -14.93
CA ILE A 275 28.18 -15.37 -15.02
C ILE A 275 27.93 -14.82 -13.61
N GLU A 276 28.69 -13.81 -13.21
CA GLU A 276 28.54 -13.12 -11.93
C GLU A 276 28.05 -11.68 -12.14
N GLY A 277 27.15 -11.26 -11.27
CA GLY A 277 26.52 -9.93 -11.31
C GLY A 277 25.16 -9.96 -11.99
N GLU A 278 24.18 -9.30 -11.37
CA GLU A 278 22.79 -9.20 -11.82
C GLU A 278 22.68 -8.64 -13.24
N SER A 279 23.33 -7.49 -13.48
CA SER A 279 23.34 -6.85 -14.80
C SER A 279 24.01 -7.71 -15.86
N ASN A 280 25.10 -8.43 -15.50
CA ASN A 280 25.82 -9.28 -16.45
C ASN A 280 24.99 -10.50 -16.83
N ILE A 281 24.23 -11.09 -15.87
CA ILE A 281 23.36 -12.24 -16.14
C ILE A 281 22.34 -11.89 -17.22
N THR A 282 21.68 -10.75 -17.09
CA THR A 282 20.67 -10.28 -18.07
C THR A 282 21.27 -10.05 -19.48
N HIS A 283 22.53 -9.61 -19.54
CA HIS A 283 23.19 -9.32 -20.83
C HIS A 283 23.97 -10.50 -21.45
N ALA A 284 24.22 -11.58 -20.67
CA ALA A 284 25.08 -12.68 -21.10
C ALA A 284 24.52 -13.49 -22.29
N GLY A 285 23.20 -13.46 -22.47
CA GLY A 285 22.50 -14.35 -23.41
C GLY A 285 22.64 -15.83 -23.03
N GLY A 286 21.72 -16.68 -23.50
CA GLY A 286 21.65 -18.09 -23.15
C GLY A 286 20.57 -18.39 -22.11
N SER A 287 20.40 -19.68 -21.80
CA SER A 287 19.38 -20.13 -20.84
C SER A 287 20.03 -20.42 -19.49
N ILE A 288 19.43 -19.91 -18.42
CA ILE A 288 19.91 -20.12 -17.05
C ILE A 288 19.49 -21.53 -16.59
N VAL A 289 20.47 -22.34 -16.16
CA VAL A 289 20.25 -23.67 -15.58
C VAL A 289 20.18 -23.58 -14.06
N LYS A 290 21.05 -22.75 -13.47
CA LYS A 290 21.14 -22.60 -12.03
C LYS A 290 21.45 -21.17 -11.67
N ILE A 291 20.87 -20.70 -10.60
CA ILE A 291 21.15 -19.40 -10.01
C ILE A 291 21.50 -19.56 -8.54
N GLY A 292 22.36 -18.70 -8.04
CA GLY A 292 22.76 -18.67 -6.64
C GLY A 292 23.27 -17.29 -6.26
N CYS A 293 23.71 -17.17 -5.03
CA CYS A 293 24.28 -15.92 -4.52
C CYS A 293 25.56 -16.18 -3.72
N THR A 294 26.33 -15.13 -3.56
CA THR A 294 27.52 -15.09 -2.69
C THR A 294 27.33 -13.94 -1.69
N PRO A 295 27.32 -14.21 -0.36
CA PRO A 295 27.45 -15.51 0.30
C PRO A 295 26.27 -16.45 -0.01
N ALA A 296 26.50 -17.77 0.06
CA ALA A 296 25.50 -18.77 -0.35
C ALA A 296 24.26 -18.83 0.57
N ASN A 297 24.41 -18.49 1.84
CA ASN A 297 23.36 -18.52 2.85
C ASN A 297 23.36 -17.17 3.61
N PRO A 298 22.93 -16.07 2.98
CA PRO A 298 22.87 -14.79 3.68
C PRO A 298 21.78 -14.86 4.76
N PRO A 299 22.01 -14.32 5.98
CA PRO A 299 21.01 -14.27 7.02
C PRO A 299 19.84 -13.37 6.61
N ALA A 300 18.63 -13.78 6.91
CA ALA A 300 17.45 -12.97 6.66
C ALA A 300 17.35 -11.80 7.65
N LEU A 301 16.72 -10.70 7.21
CA LEU A 301 16.37 -9.65 8.14
C LEU A 301 15.29 -10.15 9.12
N PRO A 302 15.51 -10.09 10.46
CA PRO A 302 14.54 -10.60 11.43
C PRO A 302 13.15 -10.02 11.30
N LYS A 303 13.03 -8.71 10.97
CA LYS A 303 11.73 -8.06 10.72
C LYS A 303 11.02 -8.59 9.47
N ALA A 304 11.77 -9.07 8.46
CA ALA A 304 11.17 -9.72 7.29
C ALA A 304 10.58 -11.09 7.66
N LEU A 305 11.29 -11.88 8.47
CA LEU A 305 10.78 -13.15 8.98
C LEU A 305 9.53 -12.95 9.85
N GLN A 306 9.55 -11.97 10.75
CA GLN A 306 8.38 -11.61 11.54
C GLN A 306 7.18 -11.23 10.67
N ALA A 307 7.40 -10.40 9.65
CA ALA A 307 6.33 -10.01 8.72
C ALA A 307 5.71 -11.21 8.00
N ILE A 308 6.53 -12.18 7.56
CA ILE A 308 6.05 -13.43 6.94
C ILE A 308 5.24 -14.27 7.94
N GLN A 309 5.70 -14.40 9.18
CA GLN A 309 5.01 -15.15 10.22
C GLN A 309 3.64 -14.53 10.58
N GLU A 310 3.55 -13.21 10.58
CA GLU A 310 2.33 -12.48 10.89
C GLU A 310 1.41 -12.27 9.68
N ALA A 311 1.83 -12.66 8.48
CA ALA A 311 1.08 -12.43 7.25
C ALA A 311 -0.28 -13.17 7.24
N ASP A 312 -1.30 -12.50 6.74
CA ASP A 312 -2.59 -13.11 6.37
C ASP A 312 -2.57 -13.56 4.90
N TYR A 313 -1.69 -12.98 4.09
CA TYR A 313 -1.59 -13.23 2.65
C TYR A 313 -0.16 -12.98 2.16
N ILE A 314 0.40 -13.92 1.37
CA ILE A 314 1.73 -13.81 0.79
C ILE A 314 1.63 -13.81 -0.74
N ILE A 315 2.28 -12.83 -1.36
CA ILE A 315 2.33 -12.63 -2.81
C ILE A 315 3.79 -12.65 -3.23
N ILE A 316 4.15 -13.52 -4.17
CA ILE A 316 5.48 -13.63 -4.75
C ILE A 316 5.43 -13.00 -6.15
N GLY A 317 6.30 -12.04 -6.44
CA GLY A 317 6.28 -11.24 -7.68
C GLY A 317 5.14 -10.21 -7.72
N PRO A 318 4.88 -9.61 -8.92
CA PRO A 318 5.62 -9.82 -10.18
C PRO A 318 7.01 -9.16 -10.16
N GLY A 319 7.83 -9.54 -11.12
CA GLY A 319 9.18 -9.00 -11.31
C GLY A 319 10.02 -9.93 -12.19
N SER A 320 11.20 -9.51 -12.56
CA SER A 320 12.16 -10.35 -13.25
C SER A 320 12.41 -11.63 -12.45
N LEU A 321 12.25 -12.78 -13.10
CA LEU A 321 12.24 -14.06 -12.39
C LEU A 321 13.54 -14.29 -11.64
N TYR A 322 14.66 -14.20 -12.36
CA TYR A 322 15.98 -14.53 -11.83
C TYR A 322 16.68 -13.38 -11.11
N THR A 323 16.33 -12.15 -11.43
CA THR A 323 17.02 -10.96 -10.88
C THR A 323 16.23 -10.21 -9.83
N SER A 324 14.89 -10.37 -9.77
CA SER A 324 14.07 -9.67 -8.78
C SER A 324 13.27 -10.59 -7.85
N VAL A 325 12.77 -11.73 -8.31
CA VAL A 325 11.95 -12.64 -7.51
C VAL A 325 12.81 -13.67 -6.77
N ILE A 326 13.52 -14.50 -7.51
CA ILE A 326 14.33 -15.59 -6.95
C ILE A 326 15.39 -15.09 -5.94
N PRO A 327 16.08 -13.94 -6.12
CA PRO A 327 17.09 -13.50 -5.17
C PRO A 327 16.60 -13.34 -3.72
N ASN A 328 15.33 -12.95 -3.52
CA ASN A 328 14.73 -12.93 -2.18
C ASN A 328 14.57 -14.35 -1.60
N LEU A 329 14.30 -15.32 -2.47
CA LEU A 329 14.04 -16.71 -2.12
C LEU A 329 15.34 -17.52 -1.96
N LEU A 330 16.47 -17.00 -2.44
CA LEU A 330 17.81 -17.54 -2.17
C LEU A 330 18.28 -17.27 -0.73
N VAL A 331 17.57 -16.44 0.04
CA VAL A 331 17.75 -16.31 1.48
C VAL A 331 17.03 -17.49 2.15
N PRO A 332 17.75 -18.48 2.70
CA PRO A 332 17.13 -19.77 3.09
C PRO A 332 16.04 -19.62 4.14
N GLU A 333 16.25 -18.73 5.12
CA GLU A 333 15.29 -18.49 6.20
C GLU A 333 13.98 -17.86 5.68
N ILE A 334 14.04 -17.02 4.63
CA ILE A 334 12.85 -16.44 3.98
C ILE A 334 12.06 -17.55 3.26
N ALA A 335 12.74 -18.37 2.45
CA ALA A 335 12.09 -19.47 1.74
C ALA A 335 11.41 -20.44 2.72
N GLU A 336 12.11 -20.80 3.80
CA GLU A 336 11.56 -21.69 4.83
C GLU A 336 10.37 -21.06 5.57
N ALA A 337 10.47 -19.79 5.96
CA ALA A 337 9.36 -19.07 6.62
C ALA A 337 8.11 -19.01 5.73
N ILE A 338 8.27 -18.75 4.42
CA ILE A 338 7.17 -18.78 3.46
C ILE A 338 6.57 -20.17 3.37
N ALA A 339 7.41 -21.20 3.22
CA ALA A 339 6.95 -22.58 3.09
C ALA A 339 6.17 -23.04 4.33
N GLN A 340 6.66 -22.74 5.52
CA GLN A 340 5.98 -23.05 6.79
C GLN A 340 4.65 -22.31 6.89
N ARG A 341 4.61 -21.02 6.52
CA ARG A 341 3.40 -20.21 6.62
C ARG A 341 2.32 -20.64 5.61
N CYS A 342 2.74 -21.05 4.41
CA CYS A 342 1.81 -21.48 3.35
C CYS A 342 1.29 -22.91 3.55
N ARG A 343 2.10 -23.82 4.14
CA ARG A 343 1.66 -25.20 4.44
C ARG A 343 0.78 -25.28 5.69
N GLY A 344 0.88 -24.31 6.58
CA GLY A 344 0.29 -24.36 7.91
C GLY A 344 1.09 -25.32 8.82
N GLY A 345 1.63 -24.80 9.89
CA GLY A 345 2.33 -25.59 10.91
C GLY A 345 1.58 -25.45 12.25
N LYS A 346 2.16 -24.66 13.15
CA LYS A 346 1.51 -24.32 14.42
C LYS A 346 0.34 -23.34 14.25
N THR A 347 0.21 -22.71 13.10
CA THR A 347 -0.86 -21.75 12.74
C THR A 347 -1.59 -22.23 11.49
N SER A 348 -2.82 -21.73 11.24
CA SER A 348 -3.56 -22.04 10.01
C SER A 348 -2.78 -21.59 8.77
N PRO A 349 -2.81 -22.37 7.67
CA PRO A 349 -2.15 -22.01 6.42
C PRO A 349 -2.72 -20.69 5.88
N VAL A 350 -1.86 -19.87 5.26
CA VAL A 350 -2.29 -18.65 4.59
C VAL A 350 -2.22 -18.82 3.08
N PRO A 351 -3.09 -18.11 2.34
CA PRO A 351 -3.02 -18.07 0.89
C PRO A 351 -1.66 -17.55 0.43
N CYS A 352 -1.00 -18.32 -0.46
CA CYS A 352 0.27 -17.95 -1.09
C CYS A 352 0.12 -18.04 -2.60
N ILE A 353 0.41 -16.96 -3.32
CA ILE A 353 0.24 -16.88 -4.78
C ILE A 353 1.49 -16.31 -5.44
N TYR A 354 1.86 -16.92 -6.57
CA TYR A 354 2.86 -16.35 -7.48
C TYR A 354 2.15 -15.56 -8.59
N VAL A 355 2.63 -14.35 -8.87
CA VAL A 355 2.18 -13.52 -10.00
C VAL A 355 3.15 -13.71 -11.14
N CYS A 356 2.72 -14.46 -12.15
CA CYS A 356 3.53 -14.73 -13.33
C CYS A 356 3.70 -13.49 -14.19
N ASN A 357 4.86 -13.33 -14.81
CA ASN A 357 5.12 -12.26 -15.77
C ASN A 357 4.17 -12.36 -16.97
N ILE A 358 3.84 -11.23 -17.56
CA ILE A 358 2.98 -11.15 -18.75
C ILE A 358 3.79 -11.50 -20.01
N MET A 359 5.03 -11.01 -20.07
CA MET A 359 5.96 -11.21 -21.17
C MET A 359 7.21 -11.92 -20.69
N THR A 360 7.83 -12.71 -21.55
CA THR A 360 9.16 -13.26 -21.31
C THR A 360 10.20 -12.15 -21.33
N GLN A 361 11.35 -12.39 -20.68
CA GLN A 361 12.46 -11.44 -20.64
C GLN A 361 13.66 -12.02 -21.39
N PRO A 362 14.19 -11.32 -22.39
CA PRO A 362 15.44 -11.69 -23.05
C PRO A 362 16.57 -11.80 -22.02
N GLY A 363 17.40 -12.82 -22.16
CA GLY A 363 18.51 -13.09 -21.24
C GLY A 363 18.14 -13.77 -19.92
N GLU A 364 16.84 -13.84 -19.56
CA GLU A 364 16.38 -14.52 -18.35
C GLU A 364 15.39 -15.67 -18.64
N THR A 365 14.23 -15.35 -19.19
CA THR A 365 13.10 -16.26 -19.34
C THR A 365 12.67 -16.42 -20.80
N GLN A 366 13.60 -16.32 -21.72
CA GLN A 366 13.31 -16.44 -23.16
C GLN A 366 12.65 -17.80 -23.46
N GLY A 367 11.45 -17.75 -24.04
CA GLY A 367 10.68 -18.93 -24.38
C GLY A 367 9.98 -19.65 -23.21
N TYR A 368 10.09 -19.15 -21.99
CA TYR A 368 9.50 -19.80 -20.81
C TYR A 368 7.96 -19.77 -20.85
N THR A 369 7.40 -20.91 -20.49
CA THR A 369 5.97 -21.07 -20.17
C THR A 369 5.71 -20.80 -18.68
N VAL A 370 4.43 -20.82 -18.29
CA VAL A 370 4.05 -20.67 -16.87
C VAL A 370 4.65 -21.80 -16.02
N SER A 371 4.62 -23.05 -16.50
CA SER A 371 5.19 -24.16 -15.76
C SER A 371 6.70 -24.05 -15.57
N GLU A 372 7.43 -23.49 -16.54
CA GLU A 372 8.87 -23.28 -16.47
C GLU A 372 9.24 -22.19 -15.46
N HIS A 373 8.45 -21.09 -15.35
CA HIS A 373 8.60 -20.13 -14.27
C HIS A 373 8.44 -20.78 -12.90
N ILE A 374 7.43 -21.64 -12.74
CA ILE A 374 7.20 -22.35 -11.47
C ILE A 374 8.35 -23.31 -11.17
N LYS A 375 8.81 -24.08 -12.15
CA LYS A 375 9.94 -25.02 -11.99
C LYS A 375 11.22 -24.29 -11.61
N ALA A 376 11.49 -23.14 -12.19
CA ALA A 376 12.65 -22.31 -11.86
C ALA A 376 12.64 -21.87 -10.40
N ILE A 377 11.48 -21.41 -9.88
CA ILE A 377 11.32 -21.03 -8.48
C ILE A 377 11.48 -22.27 -7.58
N ASP A 378 10.79 -23.37 -7.87
CA ASP A 378 10.84 -24.59 -7.08
C ASP A 378 12.28 -25.17 -7.05
N ALA A 379 13.01 -25.12 -8.16
CA ALA A 379 14.39 -25.56 -8.26
C ALA A 379 15.36 -24.68 -7.45
N ALA A 380 15.19 -23.36 -7.52
CA ALA A 380 16.03 -22.41 -6.77
C ALA A 380 15.85 -22.54 -5.25
N CYS A 381 14.63 -22.87 -4.79
CA CYS A 381 14.28 -22.96 -3.37
C CYS A 381 14.37 -24.40 -2.82
N GLY A 382 14.47 -25.40 -3.68
CA GLY A 382 14.41 -26.81 -3.29
C GLY A 382 13.06 -27.27 -2.73
N GLN A 383 12.02 -26.42 -2.78
CA GLN A 383 10.71 -26.69 -2.19
C GLN A 383 9.59 -25.84 -2.81
N LYS A 384 8.35 -26.26 -2.59
CA LYS A 384 7.15 -25.54 -3.05
C LYS A 384 6.79 -24.42 -2.08
N LEU A 385 6.69 -23.17 -2.57
CA LEU A 385 6.42 -21.98 -1.75
C LEU A 385 5.01 -21.43 -1.89
N PHE A 386 4.26 -21.81 -2.91
CA PHE A 386 2.93 -21.27 -3.18
C PHE A 386 1.98 -22.32 -3.71
N SER A 387 0.68 -22.11 -3.52
CA SER A 387 -0.40 -23.01 -3.94
C SER A 387 -1.11 -22.58 -5.22
N ALA A 388 -0.94 -21.33 -5.63
CA ALA A 388 -1.61 -20.76 -6.79
C ALA A 388 -0.68 -19.91 -7.64
N VAL A 389 -0.99 -19.79 -8.93
CA VAL A 389 -0.33 -18.89 -9.88
C VAL A 389 -1.36 -18.01 -10.58
N LEU A 390 -1.13 -16.70 -10.57
CA LEU A 390 -1.92 -15.74 -11.32
C LEU A 390 -1.32 -15.55 -12.71
N VAL A 391 -2.13 -15.80 -13.73
CA VAL A 391 -1.74 -15.74 -15.14
C VAL A 391 -2.66 -14.77 -15.89
N HIS A 392 -2.06 -13.98 -16.75
CA HIS A 392 -2.80 -13.09 -17.65
C HIS A 392 -3.57 -13.88 -18.72
N LYS A 393 -4.81 -13.44 -19.06
CA LYS A 393 -5.66 -14.18 -20.02
C LYS A 393 -6.12 -13.42 -21.26
N LYS A 394 -5.94 -12.09 -21.29
CA LYS A 394 -6.42 -11.28 -22.41
C LYS A 394 -5.43 -11.35 -23.58
N ALA A 395 -5.93 -11.34 -24.81
CA ALA A 395 -5.09 -11.19 -26.00
C ALA A 395 -4.39 -9.83 -26.04
N PHE A 396 -3.24 -9.80 -26.67
CA PHE A 396 -2.40 -8.60 -26.87
C PHE A 396 -2.78 -7.95 -28.21
N SER A 397 -2.52 -6.66 -28.36
CA SER A 397 -2.61 -6.01 -29.65
C SER A 397 -1.48 -6.51 -30.56
N GLU A 398 -1.73 -6.50 -31.87
CA GLU A 398 -0.73 -6.85 -32.88
C GLU A 398 0.51 -5.95 -32.77
N ARG A 399 0.29 -4.66 -32.48
CA ARG A 399 1.36 -3.68 -32.31
C ARG A 399 2.31 -4.03 -31.15
N SER A 400 1.77 -4.45 -30.00
CA SER A 400 2.58 -4.90 -28.88
C SER A 400 3.32 -6.19 -29.20
N LEU A 401 2.67 -7.15 -29.84
CA LEU A 401 3.34 -8.41 -30.26
C LEU A 401 4.52 -8.14 -31.19
N ILE A 402 4.37 -7.28 -32.19
CA ILE A 402 5.46 -6.90 -33.13
C ILE A 402 6.61 -6.22 -32.36
N ARG A 403 6.29 -5.27 -31.48
CA ARG A 403 7.30 -4.57 -30.69
C ARG A 403 8.14 -5.53 -29.85
N TYR A 404 7.48 -6.39 -29.05
CA TYR A 404 8.17 -7.31 -28.18
C TYR A 404 8.93 -8.41 -28.94
N ALA A 405 8.42 -8.84 -30.08
CA ALA A 405 9.12 -9.79 -30.96
C ALA A 405 10.47 -9.23 -31.47
N GLN A 406 10.57 -7.91 -31.70
CA GLN A 406 11.83 -7.25 -32.08
C GLN A 406 12.88 -7.32 -30.97
N GLU A 407 12.43 -7.40 -29.71
CA GLU A 407 13.29 -7.56 -28.53
C GLU A 407 13.46 -9.03 -28.10
N ASN A 408 13.04 -10.02 -28.94
CA ASN A 408 13.00 -11.45 -28.62
C ASN A 408 12.20 -11.78 -27.35
N SER A 409 11.18 -10.98 -27.04
CA SER A 409 10.25 -11.17 -25.95
C SER A 409 8.89 -11.60 -26.49
N HIS A 410 8.22 -12.51 -25.80
CA HIS A 410 6.93 -13.07 -26.20
C HIS A 410 5.98 -13.14 -24.99
N PRO A 411 4.65 -13.18 -25.19
CA PRO A 411 3.71 -13.48 -24.13
C PRO A 411 4.05 -14.81 -23.44
N VAL A 412 4.00 -14.83 -22.12
CA VAL A 412 4.20 -16.06 -21.36
C VAL A 412 3.03 -17.01 -21.63
N PHE A 413 3.31 -18.13 -22.27
CA PHE A 413 2.30 -19.12 -22.64
C PHE A 413 1.86 -19.94 -21.43
N LEU A 414 0.55 -20.15 -21.27
CA LEU A 414 -0.01 -21.01 -20.25
C LEU A 414 -0.13 -22.45 -20.74
N ASP A 415 0.77 -23.29 -20.36
CA ASP A 415 0.77 -24.74 -20.51
C ASP A 415 -0.03 -25.39 -19.37
N ARG A 416 -1.38 -25.44 -19.52
CA ARG A 416 -2.31 -25.81 -18.45
C ARG A 416 -2.02 -27.18 -17.83
N GLU A 417 -1.75 -28.18 -18.64
CA GLU A 417 -1.53 -29.54 -18.18
C GLU A 417 -0.24 -29.65 -17.36
N ALA A 418 0.87 -29.11 -17.87
CA ALA A 418 2.14 -29.08 -17.16
C ALA A 418 2.05 -28.28 -15.85
N THR A 419 1.37 -27.13 -15.88
CA THR A 419 1.14 -26.31 -14.67
C THR A 419 0.29 -27.05 -13.63
N ALA A 420 -0.76 -27.76 -14.05
CA ALA A 420 -1.62 -28.55 -13.17
C ALA A 420 -0.86 -29.74 -12.54
N GLN A 421 0.01 -30.41 -13.31
CA GLN A 421 0.86 -31.51 -12.81
C GLN A 421 1.82 -31.05 -11.69
N LEU A 422 2.21 -29.78 -11.68
CA LEU A 422 3.01 -29.21 -10.58
C LEU A 422 2.17 -28.98 -9.30
N GLY A 423 0.85 -29.22 -9.35
CA GLY A 423 -0.04 -29.08 -8.19
C GLY A 423 -0.33 -27.61 -7.84
N ARG A 424 -0.33 -26.72 -8.84
CA ARG A 424 -0.64 -25.29 -8.65
C ARG A 424 -2.03 -24.95 -9.16
N ARG A 425 -2.81 -24.22 -8.38
CA ARG A 425 -4.11 -23.67 -8.80
C ARG A 425 -3.90 -22.51 -9.75
N ILE A 426 -4.47 -22.57 -10.95
CA ILE A 426 -4.35 -21.51 -11.94
C ILE A 426 -5.45 -20.48 -11.74
N VAL A 427 -5.07 -19.21 -11.53
CA VAL A 427 -5.96 -18.06 -11.43
C VAL A 427 -5.82 -17.23 -12.72
N LEU A 428 -6.86 -17.19 -13.53
CA LEU A 428 -6.86 -16.46 -14.80
C LEU A 428 -7.57 -15.12 -14.67
N ALA A 429 -6.91 -14.04 -15.06
CA ALA A 429 -7.51 -12.71 -15.04
C ALA A 429 -6.89 -11.76 -16.06
N ASN A 430 -7.63 -10.74 -16.47
CA ASN A 430 -7.08 -9.62 -17.21
C ASN A 430 -6.40 -8.64 -16.23
N VAL A 431 -5.07 -8.72 -16.15
CA VAL A 431 -4.25 -7.90 -15.25
C VAL A 431 -3.29 -6.98 -16.01
N MET A 432 -3.46 -6.88 -17.33
CA MET A 432 -2.60 -6.13 -18.24
C MET A 432 -3.11 -4.71 -18.46
N ASP A 433 -2.17 -3.81 -18.59
CA ASP A 433 -2.32 -2.48 -19.19
C ASP A 433 -1.40 -2.39 -20.40
N GLU A 434 -1.89 -1.82 -21.46
CA GLU A 434 -1.17 -1.66 -22.72
C GLU A 434 -1.21 -0.19 -23.10
N ASP A 435 -0.05 0.42 -23.19
CA ASP A 435 0.10 1.83 -23.53
C ASP A 435 -0.13 2.02 -25.04
N GLU A 436 -1.14 2.80 -25.42
CA GLU A 436 -1.54 3.01 -26.81
C GLU A 436 -0.45 3.69 -27.67
N HIS A 437 0.39 4.52 -27.06
CA HIS A 437 1.44 5.26 -27.78
C HIS A 437 2.71 4.45 -27.93
N THR A 438 3.15 3.84 -26.84
CA THR A 438 4.43 3.11 -26.78
C THR A 438 4.29 1.61 -27.04
N ALA A 439 3.07 1.07 -27.05
CA ALA A 439 2.79 -0.38 -27.12
C ALA A 439 3.49 -1.20 -25.99
N LEU A 440 3.83 -0.54 -24.87
CA LEU A 440 4.39 -1.21 -23.71
C LEU A 440 3.31 -1.94 -22.93
N VAL A 441 3.60 -3.18 -22.59
CA VAL A 441 2.75 -4.05 -21.77
C VAL A 441 3.24 -4.09 -20.34
N ARG A 442 2.35 -3.80 -19.41
CA ARG A 442 2.65 -3.84 -17.96
C ARG A 442 1.45 -4.40 -17.19
N HIS A 443 1.68 -4.79 -15.95
CA HIS A 443 0.57 -5.07 -15.05
C HIS A 443 -0.18 -3.77 -14.73
N ASN A 444 -1.51 -3.82 -14.79
CA ASN A 444 -2.35 -2.72 -14.30
C ASN A 444 -2.46 -2.84 -12.77
N PRO A 445 -2.04 -1.82 -12.00
CA PRO A 445 -2.00 -1.88 -10.54
C PRO A 445 -3.35 -2.22 -9.90
N GLN A 446 -4.42 -1.54 -10.32
CA GLN A 446 -5.75 -1.67 -9.75
C GLN A 446 -6.39 -3.02 -10.09
N ARG A 447 -6.27 -3.47 -11.34
CA ARG A 447 -6.79 -4.78 -11.76
C ARG A 447 -6.05 -5.90 -11.06
N LEU A 448 -4.72 -5.82 -10.98
CA LEU A 448 -3.88 -6.82 -10.31
C LEU A 448 -4.26 -6.94 -8.84
N ALA A 449 -4.25 -5.84 -8.09
CA ALA A 449 -4.62 -5.83 -6.68
C ALA A 449 -6.06 -6.32 -6.46
N GLY A 450 -7.01 -5.85 -7.28
CA GLY A 450 -8.41 -6.26 -7.18
C GLY A 450 -8.64 -7.76 -7.45
N VAL A 451 -7.87 -8.38 -8.35
CA VAL A 451 -7.92 -9.83 -8.58
C VAL A 451 -7.33 -10.59 -7.41
N LEU A 452 -6.17 -10.19 -6.92
CA LEU A 452 -5.46 -10.82 -5.80
C LEU A 452 -6.31 -10.80 -4.52
N LEU A 453 -6.95 -9.69 -4.21
CA LEU A 453 -7.80 -9.57 -3.02
C LEU A 453 -9.10 -10.35 -3.15
N ARG A 454 -9.72 -10.40 -4.34
CA ARG A 454 -10.86 -11.28 -4.58
C ARG A 454 -10.48 -12.76 -4.46
N TRP A 455 -9.29 -13.14 -4.87
CA TRP A 455 -8.81 -14.50 -4.68
C TRP A 455 -8.57 -14.78 -3.18
N TYR A 456 -7.90 -13.87 -2.47
CA TYR A 456 -7.70 -13.96 -1.01
C TYR A 456 -9.02 -14.14 -0.25
N SER A 457 -10.07 -13.39 -0.61
CA SER A 457 -11.38 -13.50 0.07
C SER A 457 -12.12 -14.81 -0.18
N ARG A 458 -11.63 -15.68 -1.08
CA ARG A 458 -12.23 -16.97 -1.46
C ARG A 458 -11.32 -18.17 -1.13
N ALA A 459 -10.08 -17.92 -0.76
CA ALA A 459 -9.10 -18.92 -0.42
C ALA A 459 -9.21 -19.31 1.05
#